data_85ec44040fae5b78eab11b0ea3be4f6a
#
_entry.id   85ec44040fae5b78eab11b0ea3be4f6a
#
_cell.length_a   1.000
_cell.length_b   1.000
_cell.length_c   1.000
_cell.angle_alpha   90.00
_cell.angle_beta   90.00
_cell.angle_gamma   90.00
#
_symmetry.space_group_name_H-M   'P 1'
#
loop_
_entity.id
_entity.type
_entity.pdbx_description
1 polymer ?
#
loop_
_entity_poly.entity_id
_entity_poly.type
_entity_poly.pdbx_seq_one_letter_code
_entity_poly.pdbx_strand_id
1 'polypeptide(L)'
;MNLATRIADLAAAVATEIRSRITADHPGVAKAWVCFGYVGSQVVVRKVFNVHSVTRTAKGVYRVTFANAIPDANYCWQAFARNEGSASTLKFASARVSADLKTATYVDVICASQAGTLSDTTELNLTVWR
;
A
#
# COMPACT_ATOMS: atom_id res chain seq x y z
N MET A 1 8.56 12.71 48.06
CA MET A 1 8.48 11.77 46.91
C MET A 1 9.62 10.77 47.07
N ASN A 2 9.30 9.51 47.10
CA ASN A 2 10.28 8.44 47.20
C ASN A 2 10.81 8.00 45.82
N LEU A 3 11.84 7.16 45.83
CA LEU A 3 12.45 6.67 44.60
C LEU A 3 11.47 5.87 43.71
N ALA A 4 10.62 5.05 44.31
CA ALA A 4 9.65 4.25 43.57
C ALA A 4 8.65 5.13 42.79
N THR A 5 8.16 6.21 43.39
CA THR A 5 7.27 7.19 42.73
C THR A 5 8.00 7.89 41.59
N ARG A 6 9.25 8.29 41.79
CA ARG A 6 10.06 8.95 40.75
C ARG A 6 10.32 8.04 39.55
N ILE A 7 10.57 6.75 39.77
CA ILE A 7 10.77 5.75 38.72
C ILE A 7 9.45 5.54 37.96
N ALA A 8 8.32 5.44 38.65
CA ALA A 8 7.02 5.30 38.05
C ALA A 8 6.65 6.50 37.16
N ASP A 9 6.91 7.72 37.67
CA ASP A 9 6.67 8.96 36.91
C ASP A 9 7.56 9.04 35.65
N LEU A 10 8.82 8.65 35.73
CA LEU A 10 9.74 8.60 34.61
C LEU A 10 9.29 7.57 33.59
N ALA A 11 8.91 6.37 34.02
CA ALA A 11 8.41 5.31 33.13
C ALA A 11 7.13 5.75 32.38
N ALA A 12 6.22 6.43 33.07
CA ALA A 12 5.00 6.98 32.48
C ALA A 12 5.32 8.08 31.43
N ALA A 13 6.26 8.98 31.78
CA ALA A 13 6.70 10.04 30.88
C ALA A 13 7.35 9.46 29.60
N VAL A 14 8.23 8.48 29.74
CA VAL A 14 8.89 7.79 28.61
C VAL A 14 7.84 7.06 27.74
N ALA A 15 6.90 6.35 28.34
CA ALA A 15 5.84 5.67 27.61
C ALA A 15 4.95 6.65 26.85
N THR A 16 4.62 7.80 27.44
CA THR A 16 3.85 8.87 26.78
C THR A 16 4.61 9.44 25.61
N GLU A 17 5.90 9.73 25.79
CA GLU A 17 6.75 10.27 24.72
C GLU A 17 6.87 9.29 23.54
N ILE A 18 7.08 8.01 23.81
CA ILE A 18 7.15 6.98 22.75
C ILE A 18 5.83 6.89 21.98
N ARG A 19 4.69 6.89 22.69
CA ARG A 19 3.37 6.83 22.05
C ARG A 19 3.04 8.07 21.22
N SER A 20 3.55 9.24 21.63
CA SER A 20 3.30 10.49 20.90
C SER A 20 4.11 10.60 19.61
N ARG A 21 5.27 9.94 19.53
CA ARG A 21 6.19 10.06 18.39
C ARG A 21 5.81 9.18 17.20
N ILE A 22 5.39 7.96 17.44
CA ILE A 22 5.07 7.01 16.37
C ILE A 22 3.75 6.30 16.70
N THR A 23 2.67 6.90 16.28
CA THR A 23 1.32 6.31 16.35
C THR A 23 0.89 5.82 14.98
N ALA A 24 -0.19 5.04 14.92
CA ALA A 24 -0.80 4.63 13.66
C ALA A 24 -1.23 5.82 12.79
N ASP A 25 -1.49 6.97 13.41
CA ASP A 25 -1.88 8.21 12.72
C ASP A 25 -0.71 9.07 12.26
N HIS A 26 0.53 8.66 12.62
CA HIS A 26 1.72 9.41 12.20
C HIS A 26 1.84 9.39 10.67
N PRO A 27 2.04 10.55 10.00
CA PRO A 27 2.08 10.61 8.54
C PRO A 27 3.24 9.83 7.90
N GLY A 28 4.28 9.53 8.66
CA GLY A 28 5.39 8.69 8.21
C GLY A 28 5.15 7.18 8.31
N VAL A 29 3.98 6.75 8.78
CA VAL A 29 3.62 5.33 8.87
C VAL A 29 2.69 4.95 7.73
N ALA A 30 3.06 3.93 6.96
CA ALA A 30 2.21 3.41 5.88
C ALA A 30 0.86 2.93 6.43
N LYS A 31 -0.23 3.29 5.77
CA LYS A 31 -1.60 2.93 6.18
C LYS A 31 -2.07 1.62 5.56
N ALA A 32 -1.50 1.25 4.43
CA ALA A 32 -1.71 -0.03 3.77
C ALA A 32 -0.55 -0.29 2.82
N TRP A 33 -0.25 -1.56 2.61
CA TRP A 33 0.68 -1.96 1.55
C TRP A 33 0.45 -3.42 1.14
N VAL A 34 0.79 -3.73 -0.09
CA VAL A 34 0.66 -5.07 -0.64
C VAL A 34 1.77 -5.36 -1.66
N CYS A 35 2.27 -6.58 -1.62
CA CYS A 35 3.08 -7.17 -2.68
C CYS A 35 2.30 -8.31 -3.31
N PHE A 36 1.99 -8.20 -4.60
CA PHE A 36 1.22 -9.20 -5.33
C PHE A 36 1.70 -9.33 -6.77
N GLY A 37 1.17 -10.30 -7.49
CA GLY A 37 1.40 -10.48 -8.91
C GLY A 37 0.32 -11.30 -9.55
N TYR A 38 0.37 -11.43 -10.86
CA TYR A 38 -0.50 -12.30 -11.65
C TYR A 38 0.35 -13.43 -12.21
N VAL A 39 0.16 -14.61 -11.65
CA VAL A 39 0.98 -15.80 -11.95
C VAL A 39 0.07 -17.01 -12.13
N GLY A 40 0.29 -17.77 -13.20
CA GLY A 40 -0.51 -18.96 -13.46
C GLY A 40 -2.01 -18.68 -13.62
N SER A 41 -2.36 -17.55 -14.26
CA SER A 41 -3.74 -17.12 -14.50
C SER A 41 -4.52 -16.74 -13.24
N GLN A 42 -3.84 -16.40 -12.16
CA GLN A 42 -4.47 -15.96 -10.91
C GLN A 42 -3.66 -14.87 -10.20
N VAL A 43 -4.35 -14.07 -9.39
CA VAL A 43 -3.69 -13.11 -8.50
C VAL A 43 -3.08 -13.86 -7.33
N VAL A 44 -1.78 -13.65 -7.12
CA VAL A 44 -1.04 -14.20 -5.99
C VAL A 44 -0.61 -13.06 -5.08
N VAL A 45 -1.19 -12.98 -3.89
CA VAL A 45 -0.81 -12.01 -2.86
C VAL A 45 0.26 -12.63 -1.97
N ARG A 46 1.44 -11.99 -1.91
CA ARG A 46 2.59 -12.50 -1.16
C ARG A 46 2.64 -11.99 0.28
N LYS A 47 2.44 -10.69 0.43
CA LYS A 47 2.44 -10.01 1.75
C LYS A 47 1.51 -8.80 1.70
N VAL A 48 0.84 -8.54 2.84
CA VAL A 48 -0.10 -7.42 2.97
C VAL A 48 -0.03 -6.79 4.35
N PHE A 49 -0.40 -5.53 4.42
CA PHE A 49 -0.80 -4.83 5.63
C PHE A 49 -2.02 -3.96 5.32
N ASN A 50 -3.09 -4.10 6.09
CA ASN A 50 -4.38 -3.42 5.90
C ASN A 50 -4.96 -3.57 4.49
N VAL A 51 -4.75 -4.69 3.83
CA VAL A 51 -5.34 -5.03 2.54
C VAL A 51 -6.18 -6.30 2.71
N HIS A 52 -7.44 -6.22 2.33
CA HIS A 52 -8.37 -7.35 2.37
C HIS A 52 -8.20 -8.26 1.15
N SER A 53 -8.12 -7.68 -0.03
CA SER A 53 -8.02 -8.43 -1.28
C SER A 53 -7.40 -7.62 -2.40
N VAL A 54 -6.87 -8.33 -3.39
CA VAL A 54 -6.48 -7.78 -4.69
C VAL A 54 -7.27 -8.54 -5.75
N THR A 55 -8.03 -7.80 -6.55
CA THR A 55 -8.85 -8.36 -7.62
C THR A 55 -8.36 -7.86 -8.98
N ARG A 56 -8.12 -8.77 -9.91
CA ARG A 56 -7.86 -8.42 -11.29
C ARG A 56 -9.19 -8.18 -12.01
N THR A 57 -9.48 -6.94 -12.36
CA THR A 57 -10.72 -6.56 -13.03
C THR A 57 -10.62 -6.68 -14.56
N ALA A 58 -9.41 -6.52 -15.08
CA ALA A 58 -9.08 -6.74 -16.50
C ALA A 58 -7.58 -6.99 -16.62
N LYS A 59 -7.10 -7.29 -17.82
CA LYS A 59 -5.67 -7.45 -18.09
C LYS A 59 -4.91 -6.18 -17.67
N GLY A 60 -3.95 -6.35 -16.74
CA GLY A 60 -3.17 -5.24 -16.20
C GLY A 60 -3.95 -4.24 -15.35
N VAL A 61 -5.16 -4.56 -14.91
CA VAL A 61 -6.00 -3.69 -14.08
C VAL A 61 -6.34 -4.41 -12.78
N TYR A 62 -5.98 -3.81 -11.66
CA TYR A 62 -6.14 -4.42 -10.34
C TYR A 62 -6.83 -3.47 -9.38
N ARG A 63 -7.73 -4.01 -8.56
CA ARG A 63 -8.34 -3.32 -7.42
C ARG A 63 -7.76 -3.84 -6.13
N VAL A 64 -7.17 -2.95 -5.36
CA VAL A 64 -6.68 -3.23 -4.01
C VAL A 64 -7.70 -2.72 -3.01
N THR A 65 -8.37 -3.63 -2.31
CA THR A 65 -9.40 -3.31 -1.32
C THR A 65 -8.79 -3.34 0.08
N PHE A 66 -8.99 -2.28 0.85
CA PHE A 66 -8.47 -2.17 2.20
C PHE A 66 -9.27 -3.03 3.19
N ALA A 67 -8.61 -3.58 4.20
CA ALA A 67 -9.27 -4.29 5.29
C ALA A 67 -10.01 -3.32 6.22
N ASN A 68 -9.37 -2.20 6.54
CA ASN A 68 -9.95 -1.07 7.25
C ASN A 68 -9.85 0.16 6.36
N ALA A 69 -10.95 0.87 6.18
CA ALA A 69 -11.01 2.06 5.34
C ALA A 69 -9.97 3.12 5.79
N ILE A 70 -9.37 3.78 4.82
CA ILE A 70 -8.60 5.01 5.03
C ILE A 70 -9.62 6.13 5.33
N PRO A 71 -9.31 7.14 6.15
CA PRO A 71 -10.28 8.17 6.55
C PRO A 71 -10.99 8.88 5.38
N ASP A 72 -10.31 9.07 4.27
CA ASP A 72 -10.87 9.65 3.03
C ASP A 72 -10.02 9.25 1.82
N ALA A 73 -10.34 9.76 0.64
CA ALA A 73 -9.62 9.49 -0.60
C ALA A 73 -8.42 10.42 -0.84
N ASN A 74 -8.06 11.29 0.11
CA ASN A 74 -6.95 12.25 -0.03
C ASN A 74 -5.61 11.69 0.46
N TYR A 75 -5.40 10.39 0.34
CA TYR A 75 -4.13 9.75 0.65
C TYR A 75 -3.18 9.79 -0.55
N CYS A 76 -1.88 9.75 -0.25
CA CYS A 76 -0.84 9.50 -1.23
C CYS A 76 -0.65 8.00 -1.41
N TRP A 77 -0.44 7.53 -2.63
CA TRP A 77 -0.08 6.16 -2.88
C TRP A 77 1.04 6.06 -3.91
N GLN A 78 1.82 5.02 -3.79
CA GLN A 78 2.91 4.71 -4.68
C GLN A 78 2.79 3.26 -5.12
N ALA A 79 3.09 2.99 -6.39
CA ALA A 79 3.11 1.63 -6.89
C ALA A 79 4.31 1.43 -7.81
N PHE A 80 4.82 0.21 -7.81
CA PHE A 80 5.96 -0.19 -8.60
C PHE A 80 5.68 -1.55 -9.22
N ALA A 81 5.81 -1.64 -10.54
CA ALA A 81 5.67 -2.89 -11.29
C ALA A 81 7.05 -3.41 -11.68
N ARG A 82 7.28 -4.70 -11.44
CA ARG A 82 8.53 -5.36 -11.81
C ARG A 82 8.44 -5.91 -13.22
N ASN A 83 9.51 -5.73 -13.97
CA ASN A 83 9.65 -6.32 -15.30
C ASN A 83 9.98 -7.81 -15.21
N GLU A 84 9.40 -8.60 -16.10
CA GLU A 84 9.60 -10.06 -16.15
C GLU A 84 10.79 -10.52 -17.02
N GLY A 85 11.42 -9.61 -17.75
CA GLY A 85 12.41 -10.00 -18.74
C GLY A 85 13.48 -8.95 -19.00
N SER A 86 13.74 -8.69 -20.26
CA SER A 86 14.75 -7.75 -20.69
C SER A 86 14.36 -6.29 -20.43
N ALA A 87 15.34 -5.39 -20.43
CA ALA A 87 15.12 -3.95 -20.29
C ALA A 87 14.20 -3.36 -21.36
N SER A 88 14.01 -4.04 -22.50
CA SER A 88 13.12 -3.61 -23.55
C SER A 88 11.62 -3.80 -23.25
N THR A 89 11.29 -4.51 -22.19
CA THR A 89 9.90 -4.80 -21.77
C THR A 89 9.53 -4.14 -20.45
N LEU A 90 9.99 -2.94 -20.21
CA LEU A 90 9.68 -2.20 -18.99
C LEU A 90 8.18 -2.12 -18.74
N LYS A 91 7.82 -2.26 -17.46
CA LYS A 91 6.44 -2.13 -16.98
C LYS A 91 6.33 -1.01 -15.96
N PHE A 92 5.21 -0.31 -15.99
CA PHE A 92 4.93 0.81 -15.11
C PHE A 92 3.60 0.60 -14.40
N ALA A 93 3.57 0.93 -13.12
CA ALA A 93 2.33 1.07 -12.38
C ALA A 93 1.84 2.50 -12.50
N SER A 94 0.55 2.68 -12.73
CA SER A 94 -0.08 3.98 -12.90
C SER A 94 -1.58 3.90 -12.60
N ALA A 95 -2.31 4.98 -12.84
CA ALA A 95 -3.76 5.04 -12.78
C ALA A 95 -4.28 6.05 -13.80
N ARG A 96 -5.42 5.75 -14.42
CA ARG A 96 -6.08 6.62 -15.40
C ARG A 96 -7.16 7.44 -14.70
N VAL A 97 -7.21 8.73 -14.96
CA VAL A 97 -8.11 9.67 -14.28
C VAL A 97 -9.58 9.25 -14.33
N SER A 98 -10.06 8.76 -15.48
CA SER A 98 -11.48 8.48 -15.68
C SER A 98 -11.88 7.02 -15.45
N ALA A 99 -10.92 6.11 -15.32
CA ALA A 99 -11.19 4.67 -15.29
C ALA A 99 -10.74 3.98 -14.00
N ASP A 100 -9.72 4.52 -13.35
CA ASP A 100 -9.11 3.90 -12.17
C ASP A 100 -9.41 4.76 -10.94
N LEU A 101 -10.21 4.23 -10.03
CA LEU A 101 -10.74 4.98 -8.91
C LEU A 101 -9.83 4.89 -7.68
N LYS A 102 -9.85 5.97 -6.90
CA LYS A 102 -9.21 6.05 -5.60
C LYS A 102 -10.26 6.47 -4.59
N THR A 103 -10.59 5.59 -3.66
CA THR A 103 -11.63 5.79 -2.65
C THR A 103 -11.09 5.49 -1.25
N ALA A 104 -11.87 5.76 -0.22
CA ALA A 104 -11.50 5.41 1.16
C ALA A 104 -11.40 3.89 1.38
N THR A 105 -12.03 3.07 0.57
CA THR A 105 -12.13 1.62 0.76
C THR A 105 -11.29 0.80 -0.23
N TYR A 106 -10.90 1.38 -1.35
CA TYR A 106 -10.06 0.71 -2.35
C TYR A 106 -9.31 1.71 -3.22
N VAL A 107 -8.28 1.22 -3.89
CA VAL A 107 -7.56 1.94 -4.95
C VAL A 107 -7.37 1.02 -6.14
N ASP A 108 -7.64 1.55 -7.33
CA ASP A 108 -7.36 0.86 -8.59
C ASP A 108 -5.96 1.24 -9.07
N VAL A 109 -5.22 0.24 -9.55
CA VAL A 109 -3.87 0.41 -10.10
C VAL A 109 -3.78 -0.36 -11.41
N ILE A 110 -3.15 0.23 -12.40
CA ILE A 110 -2.85 -0.45 -13.65
C ILE A 110 -1.36 -0.78 -13.75
N CYS A 111 -1.08 -1.82 -14.50
CA CYS A 111 0.25 -2.14 -14.99
C CYS A 111 0.23 -2.04 -16.52
N ALA A 112 1.15 -1.29 -17.07
CA ALA A 112 1.27 -1.08 -18.50
C ALA A 112 2.72 -1.26 -18.97
N SER A 113 2.88 -1.64 -20.23
CA SER A 113 4.18 -1.66 -20.89
C SER A 113 4.67 -0.24 -21.21
N GLN A 114 5.91 -0.13 -21.63
CA GLN A 114 6.51 1.12 -22.11
C GLN A 114 5.70 1.77 -23.25
N ALA A 115 5.02 0.98 -24.07
CA ALA A 115 4.14 1.47 -25.15
C ALA A 115 2.74 1.89 -24.67
N GLY A 116 2.47 1.85 -23.37
CA GLY A 116 1.16 2.19 -22.80
C GLY A 116 0.12 1.07 -22.90
N THR A 117 0.50 -0.14 -23.33
CA THR A 117 -0.40 -1.28 -23.41
C THR A 117 -0.57 -1.94 -22.05
N LEU A 118 -1.82 -2.14 -21.62
CA LEU A 118 -2.12 -2.84 -20.37
C LEU A 118 -1.56 -4.28 -20.40
N SER A 119 -0.83 -4.64 -19.36
CA SER A 119 -0.10 -5.89 -19.25
C SER A 119 -0.02 -6.37 -17.82
N ASP A 120 -0.26 -7.64 -17.59
CA ASP A 120 -0.06 -8.23 -16.27
C ASP A 120 1.43 -8.28 -15.91
N THR A 121 1.72 -8.36 -14.62
CA THR A 121 3.09 -8.51 -14.11
C THR A 121 3.13 -9.56 -13.00
N THR A 122 4.25 -10.23 -12.86
CA THR A 122 4.48 -11.22 -11.80
C THR A 122 4.71 -10.59 -10.43
N GLU A 123 5.01 -9.27 -10.39
CA GLU A 123 5.17 -8.55 -9.13
C GLU A 123 4.78 -7.08 -9.28
N LEU A 124 3.87 -6.65 -8.42
CA LEU A 124 3.49 -5.25 -8.24
C LEU A 124 3.43 -4.96 -6.74
N ASN A 125 4.05 -3.87 -6.34
CA ASN A 125 4.05 -3.37 -4.97
C ASN A 125 3.27 -2.07 -4.91
N LEU A 126 2.41 -1.93 -3.90
CA LEU A 126 1.62 -0.72 -3.68
C LEU A 126 1.67 -0.35 -2.20
N THR A 127 1.90 0.93 -1.92
CA THR A 127 1.94 1.48 -0.57
C THR A 127 1.08 2.74 -0.50
N VAL A 128 0.35 2.90 0.60
CA VAL A 128 -0.56 4.02 0.87
C VAL A 128 -0.09 4.77 2.11
N TRP A 129 -0.05 6.10 2.00
CA TRP A 129 0.37 7.05 3.03
C TRP A 129 -0.73 8.09 3.28
N ARG A 130 -0.97 8.45 4.56
CA ARG A 130 -1.99 9.44 4.93
C ARG A 130 -1.57 10.19 6.19
#